data_99d4cf2450ce5e07855271bd1509bf72
#
_entry.id   99d4cf2450ce5e07855271bd1509bf72
#
_cell.length_a   1.000
_cell.length_b   1.000
_cell.length_c   1.000
_cell.angle_alpha   90.00
_cell.angle_beta   90.00
_cell.angle_gamma   90.00
#
_symmetry.space_group_name_H-M   'P 1'
#
loop_
_entity.id
_entity.type
_entity.pdbx_description
1 polymer ?
#
loop_
_entity_poly.entity_id
_entity_poly.type
_entity_poly.pdbx_seq_one_letter_code
_entity_poly.pdbx_strand_id
1 'polypeptide(L)'
;MPQQPHVLIVEDEAAQREVLAYNLEAEGFRVSRAENGEEGLLCVEEDAPDVIVLDWMMPNLSGIEVCRRLKIRPETAAIPVIMLSARSEEVDKVRGLETGADDYVVKPYSVSELMARVRTQLRRVRPASVGQVLTYDDIVLDAETHRVTRAEKPLKLGPTEYRLLTTFMEKPGRVWSREMLLDRVWGRDIYVDTRTVDVHVGRLRKVLTQDGGSDPVRTVRGAGYALG
;
A
#
# COMPACT_ATOMS: atom_id res chain seq x y z
N MET A 1 -19.82 3.34 8.33
CA MET A 1 -19.43 3.84 6.99
C MET A 1 -17.95 3.57 6.84
N PRO A 2 -17.45 3.07 5.72
CA PRO A 2 -16.00 2.94 5.54
C PRO A 2 -15.37 4.32 5.68
N GLN A 3 -14.37 4.41 6.53
CA GLN A 3 -13.65 5.66 6.78
C GLN A 3 -12.89 6.05 5.51
N GLN A 4 -13.11 7.27 5.00
CA GLN A 4 -12.41 7.78 3.82
C GLN A 4 -10.89 7.74 4.06
N PRO A 5 -10.08 7.24 3.09
CA PRO A 5 -8.63 7.26 3.25
C PRO A 5 -8.13 8.69 3.45
N HIS A 6 -7.22 8.86 4.39
CA HIS A 6 -6.69 10.15 4.81
C HIS A 6 -5.33 10.43 4.16
N VAL A 7 -5.23 11.52 3.43
CA VAL A 7 -4.01 12.00 2.79
C VAL A 7 -3.56 13.29 3.44
N LEU A 8 -2.32 13.36 3.92
CA LEU A 8 -1.69 14.60 4.35
C LEU A 8 -0.85 15.16 3.21
N ILE A 9 -1.05 16.44 2.87
CA ILE A 9 -0.20 17.19 1.95
C ILE A 9 0.67 18.12 2.77
N VAL A 10 1.98 18.10 2.54
CA VAL A 10 2.95 19.02 3.13
C VAL A 10 3.68 19.72 1.97
N GLU A 11 3.31 20.97 1.69
CA GLU A 11 3.77 21.77 0.55
C GLU A 11 3.71 23.25 0.96
N ASP A 12 4.79 23.98 0.83
CA ASP A 12 4.86 25.39 1.24
C ASP A 12 4.19 26.34 0.24
N GLU A 13 4.17 25.98 -1.05
CA GLU A 13 3.50 26.78 -2.07
C GLU A 13 1.97 26.59 -2.02
N ALA A 14 1.25 27.60 -1.51
CA ALA A 14 -0.20 27.56 -1.32
C ALA A 14 -0.97 27.15 -2.57
N ALA A 15 -0.57 27.66 -3.77
CA ALA A 15 -1.26 27.32 -5.01
C ALA A 15 -1.12 25.85 -5.37
N GLN A 16 0.06 25.25 -5.22
CA GLN A 16 0.29 23.83 -5.46
C GLN A 16 -0.46 22.97 -4.44
N ARG A 17 -0.40 23.35 -3.16
CA ARG A 17 -1.10 22.66 -2.06
C ARG A 17 -2.60 22.59 -2.32
N GLU A 18 -3.24 23.70 -2.72
CA GLU A 18 -4.69 23.72 -2.99
C GLU A 18 -5.08 22.94 -4.24
N VAL A 19 -4.28 22.99 -5.31
CA VAL A 19 -4.51 22.15 -6.52
C VAL A 19 -4.45 20.66 -6.18
N LEU A 20 -3.47 20.25 -5.38
CA LEU A 20 -3.34 18.86 -4.94
C LEU A 20 -4.53 18.44 -4.07
N ALA A 21 -4.89 19.28 -3.10
CA ALA A 21 -6.00 19.04 -2.20
C ALA A 21 -7.32 18.89 -2.97
N TYR A 22 -7.63 19.81 -3.87
CA TYR A 22 -8.83 19.76 -4.69
C TYR A 22 -8.94 18.43 -5.48
N ASN A 23 -7.84 17.99 -6.11
CA ASN A 23 -7.86 16.75 -6.90
C ASN A 23 -7.99 15.51 -6.01
N LEU A 24 -7.35 15.49 -4.84
CA LEU A 24 -7.47 14.37 -3.90
C LEU A 24 -8.88 14.28 -3.30
N GLU A 25 -9.47 15.42 -2.94
CA GLU A 25 -10.86 15.48 -2.45
C GLU A 25 -11.87 15.05 -3.51
N ALA A 26 -11.66 15.45 -4.78
CA ALA A 26 -12.49 15.02 -5.90
C ALA A 26 -12.43 13.49 -6.14
N GLU A 27 -11.32 12.84 -5.80
CA GLU A 27 -11.16 11.37 -5.81
C GLU A 27 -11.76 10.69 -4.57
N GLY A 28 -12.33 11.45 -3.63
CA GLY A 28 -12.99 10.92 -2.45
C GLY A 28 -12.07 10.69 -1.25
N PHE A 29 -10.88 11.27 -1.23
CA PHE A 29 -9.98 11.22 -0.07
C PHE A 29 -10.32 12.32 0.94
N ARG A 30 -10.11 12.04 2.22
CA ARG A 30 -10.03 13.07 3.26
C ARG A 30 -8.63 13.68 3.21
N VAL A 31 -8.53 15.00 3.18
CA VAL A 31 -7.25 15.68 2.98
C VAL A 31 -6.96 16.63 4.14
N SER A 32 -5.78 16.46 4.75
CA SER A 32 -5.16 17.46 5.63
C SER A 32 -4.06 18.20 4.89
N ARG A 33 -3.86 19.46 5.25
CA ARG A 33 -2.90 20.38 4.63
C ARG A 33 -1.94 20.91 5.67
N ALA A 34 -0.67 20.96 5.33
CA ALA A 34 0.38 21.61 6.11
C ALA A 34 1.24 22.49 5.20
N GLU A 35 1.59 23.67 5.64
CA GLU A 35 2.37 24.64 4.85
C GLU A 35 3.88 24.56 5.10
N ASN A 36 4.30 23.74 6.05
CA ASN A 36 5.70 23.50 6.37
C ASN A 36 5.90 22.15 7.07
N GLY A 37 7.16 21.77 7.22
CA GLY A 37 7.49 20.45 7.79
C GLY A 37 7.12 20.31 9.27
N GLU A 38 7.14 21.39 10.06
CA GLU A 38 6.79 21.35 11.48
C GLU A 38 5.29 21.10 11.66
N GLU A 39 4.47 21.84 10.92
CA GLU A 39 3.02 21.64 10.87
C GLU A 39 2.66 20.23 10.37
N GLY A 40 3.38 19.75 9.34
CA GLY A 40 3.21 18.38 8.84
C GLY A 40 3.43 17.33 9.92
N LEU A 41 4.47 17.47 10.76
CA LEU A 41 4.71 16.57 11.88
C LEU A 41 3.62 16.66 12.95
N LEU A 42 3.13 17.85 13.27
CA LEU A 42 2.01 18.04 14.20
C LEU A 42 0.73 17.37 13.68
N CYS A 43 0.38 17.57 12.41
CA CYS A 43 -0.77 16.90 11.79
C CYS A 43 -0.70 15.37 11.92
N VAL A 44 0.50 14.77 11.75
CA VAL A 44 0.68 13.32 11.91
C VAL A 44 0.48 12.88 13.36
N GLU A 45 0.90 13.69 14.33
CA GLU A 45 0.73 13.38 15.76
C GLU A 45 -0.74 13.50 16.21
N GLU A 46 -1.48 14.46 15.65
CA GLU A 46 -2.89 14.68 16.00
C GLU A 46 -3.82 13.65 15.35
N ASP A 47 -3.60 13.34 14.08
CA ASP A 47 -4.45 12.45 13.29
C ASP A 47 -3.65 11.78 12.19
N ALA A 48 -3.11 10.60 12.48
CA ALA A 48 -2.20 9.85 11.61
C ALA A 48 -2.83 9.60 10.23
N PRO A 49 -2.20 10.09 9.12
CA PRO A 49 -2.71 9.87 7.78
C PRO A 49 -2.38 8.45 7.26
N ASP A 50 -3.11 8.02 6.24
CA ASP A 50 -2.84 6.76 5.54
C ASP A 50 -1.70 6.89 4.52
N VAL A 51 -1.42 8.11 4.04
CA VAL A 51 -0.31 8.44 3.15
C VAL A 51 0.04 9.91 3.27
N ILE A 52 1.31 10.24 3.12
CA ILE A 52 1.82 11.62 3.12
C ILE A 52 2.37 11.94 1.72
N VAL A 53 1.93 13.06 1.15
CA VAL A 53 2.52 13.70 -0.03
C VAL A 53 3.36 14.87 0.49
N LEU A 54 4.66 14.80 0.28
CA LEU A 54 5.64 15.68 0.97
C LEU A 54 6.57 16.35 -0.04
N ASP A 55 6.57 17.67 -0.08
CA ASP A 55 7.54 18.40 -0.88
C ASP A 55 8.95 18.26 -0.27
N TRP A 56 9.92 18.07 -1.13
CA TRP A 56 11.32 17.97 -0.76
C TRP A 56 11.89 19.30 -0.26
N MET A 57 11.59 20.38 -0.98
CA MET A 57 12.22 21.68 -0.79
C MET A 57 11.28 22.65 -0.07
N MET A 58 11.26 22.58 1.24
CA MET A 58 10.52 23.51 2.09
C MET A 58 11.48 24.34 2.95
N PRO A 59 11.12 25.60 3.30
CA PRO A 59 11.91 26.41 4.21
C PRO A 59 11.92 25.82 5.63
N ASN A 60 12.95 26.16 6.40
CA ASN A 60 13.17 25.75 7.79
C ASN A 60 13.42 24.24 7.95
N LEU A 61 12.38 23.40 7.82
CA LEU A 61 12.48 21.96 7.93
C LEU A 61 12.21 21.32 6.57
N SER A 62 13.26 20.79 5.92
CA SER A 62 13.14 20.15 4.60
C SER A 62 12.32 18.86 4.66
N GLY A 63 11.67 18.50 3.53
CA GLY A 63 10.90 17.26 3.44
C GLY A 63 11.73 16.00 3.73
N ILE A 64 13.01 16.01 3.37
CA ILE A 64 13.92 14.89 3.72
C ILE A 64 14.00 14.72 5.24
N GLU A 65 14.18 15.80 5.97
CA GLU A 65 14.30 15.73 7.42
C GLU A 65 12.97 15.33 8.07
N VAL A 66 11.83 15.81 7.54
CA VAL A 66 10.49 15.35 7.96
C VAL A 66 10.36 13.85 7.73
N CYS A 67 10.67 13.36 6.53
CA CYS A 67 10.61 11.93 6.20
C CYS A 67 11.48 11.11 7.15
N ARG A 68 12.73 11.53 7.38
CA ARG A 68 13.66 10.86 8.29
C ARG A 68 13.09 10.75 9.71
N ARG A 69 12.51 11.83 10.24
CA ARG A 69 11.89 11.84 11.59
C ARG A 69 10.70 10.90 11.68
N LEU A 70 9.86 10.85 10.64
CA LEU A 70 8.73 9.93 10.56
C LEU A 70 9.20 8.47 10.53
N LYS A 71 10.24 8.16 9.75
CA LYS A 71 10.71 6.78 9.56
C LYS A 71 11.52 6.22 10.74
N ILE A 72 12.08 7.06 11.59
CA ILE A 72 12.78 6.64 12.82
C ILE A 72 11.80 6.27 13.94
N ARG A 73 10.63 6.89 14.00
CA ARG A 73 9.63 6.64 15.06
C ARG A 73 8.80 5.41 14.74
N PRO A 74 8.74 4.37 15.59
CA PRO A 74 7.97 3.15 15.33
C PRO A 74 6.49 3.41 15.02
N GLU A 75 5.89 4.43 15.65
CA GLU A 75 4.47 4.77 15.51
C GLU A 75 4.13 5.33 14.12
N THR A 76 5.09 6.00 13.46
CA THR A 76 4.89 6.66 12.16
C THR A 76 5.67 6.01 11.02
N ALA A 77 6.61 5.11 11.31
CA ALA A 77 7.49 4.48 10.31
C ALA A 77 6.71 3.72 9.22
N ALA A 78 5.55 3.18 9.56
CA ALA A 78 4.69 2.44 8.64
C ALA A 78 3.88 3.34 7.68
N ILE A 79 3.77 4.65 7.95
CA ILE A 79 3.04 5.58 7.09
C ILE A 79 3.83 5.79 5.80
N PRO A 80 3.27 5.49 4.62
CA PRO A 80 3.95 5.70 3.35
C PRO A 80 4.12 7.19 3.05
N VAL A 81 5.31 7.54 2.55
CA VAL A 81 5.68 8.89 2.16
C VAL A 81 6.00 8.93 0.66
N ILE A 82 5.28 9.76 -0.07
CA ILE A 82 5.56 10.09 -1.48
C ILE A 82 6.26 11.43 -1.50
N MET A 83 7.54 11.45 -1.90
CA MET A 83 8.32 12.68 -2.01
C MET A 83 8.06 13.37 -3.34
N LEU A 84 7.79 14.69 -3.33
CA LEU A 84 7.75 15.53 -4.52
C LEU A 84 9.06 16.32 -4.63
N SER A 85 9.72 16.29 -5.79
CA SER A 85 10.99 17.01 -5.97
C SER A 85 11.14 17.64 -7.34
N ALA A 86 11.72 18.83 -7.37
CA ALA A 86 12.15 19.48 -8.62
C ALA A 86 13.44 18.89 -9.22
N ARG A 87 14.13 17.98 -8.48
CA ARG A 87 15.42 17.43 -8.89
C ARG A 87 15.25 16.08 -9.55
N SER A 88 15.75 15.99 -10.77
CA SER A 88 15.70 14.76 -11.60
C SER A 88 17.00 13.96 -11.55
N GLU A 89 18.03 14.42 -10.85
CA GLU A 89 19.31 13.74 -10.81
C GLU A 89 19.20 12.41 -10.05
N GLU A 90 19.86 11.39 -10.58
CA GLU A 90 19.83 10.02 -10.04
C GLU A 90 20.32 9.96 -8.60
N VAL A 91 21.30 10.80 -8.25
CA VAL A 91 21.86 10.94 -6.90
C VAL A 91 20.83 11.44 -5.89
N ASP A 92 19.93 12.34 -6.28
CA ASP A 92 18.89 12.88 -5.41
C ASP A 92 17.76 11.85 -5.21
N LYS A 93 17.45 11.04 -6.22
CA LYS A 93 16.50 9.92 -6.10
C LYS A 93 17.01 8.84 -5.12
N VAL A 94 18.29 8.49 -5.21
CA VAL A 94 18.94 7.54 -4.30
C VAL A 94 18.90 8.07 -2.86
N ARG A 95 19.27 9.33 -2.63
CA ARG A 95 19.17 9.97 -1.31
C ARG A 95 17.75 10.02 -0.77
N GLY A 96 16.75 10.29 -1.59
CA GLY A 96 15.33 10.27 -1.20
C GLY A 96 14.90 8.88 -0.72
N LEU A 97 15.28 7.84 -1.43
CA LEU A 97 15.00 6.45 -1.06
C LEU A 97 15.80 6.00 0.18
N GLU A 98 17.07 6.43 0.32
CA GLU A 98 17.90 6.17 1.52
C GLU A 98 17.31 6.80 2.80
N THR A 99 16.52 7.88 2.68
CA THR A 99 15.81 8.47 3.83
C THR A 99 14.56 7.69 4.24
N GLY A 100 14.20 6.63 3.49
CA GLY A 100 13.07 5.76 3.78
C GLY A 100 11.75 6.18 3.12
N ALA A 101 11.76 7.11 2.16
CA ALA A 101 10.58 7.43 1.36
C ALA A 101 10.13 6.19 0.56
N ASP A 102 8.82 5.99 0.45
CA ASP A 102 8.23 4.81 -0.20
C ASP A 102 8.02 5.00 -1.71
N ASP A 103 7.98 6.25 -2.16
CA ASP A 103 7.88 6.62 -3.57
C ASP A 103 8.43 8.03 -3.82
N TYR A 104 8.70 8.34 -5.08
CA TYR A 104 9.31 9.58 -5.50
C TYR A 104 8.71 10.09 -6.81
N VAL A 105 8.33 11.38 -6.85
CA VAL A 105 7.73 12.04 -8.02
C VAL A 105 8.52 13.28 -8.38
N VAL A 106 8.91 13.40 -9.63
CA VAL A 106 9.68 14.55 -10.13
C VAL A 106 8.74 15.62 -10.65
N LYS A 107 8.88 16.85 -10.17
CA LYS A 107 8.20 18.05 -10.71
C LYS A 107 8.86 18.46 -12.06
N PRO A 108 8.09 18.82 -13.12
CA PRO A 108 6.65 18.81 -13.18
C PRO A 108 6.07 17.39 -13.39
N TYR A 109 4.99 17.07 -12.69
CA TYR A 109 4.27 15.80 -12.82
C TYR A 109 2.82 16.04 -13.24
N SER A 110 2.20 15.02 -13.79
CA SER A 110 0.74 15.08 -14.02
C SER A 110 -0.02 14.72 -12.74
N VAL A 111 -1.16 15.38 -12.52
CA VAL A 111 -2.05 15.04 -11.40
C VAL A 111 -2.44 13.56 -11.45
N SER A 112 -2.72 13.03 -12.64
CA SER A 112 -3.06 11.61 -12.83
C SER A 112 -1.94 10.65 -12.40
N GLU A 113 -0.67 11.01 -12.60
CA GLU A 113 0.48 10.25 -12.13
C GLU A 113 0.51 10.21 -10.59
N LEU A 114 0.41 11.37 -9.96
CA LEU A 114 0.42 11.44 -8.49
C LEU A 114 -0.77 10.67 -7.89
N MET A 115 -1.98 10.81 -8.46
CA MET A 115 -3.15 10.06 -8.02
C MET A 115 -2.95 8.54 -8.12
N ALA A 116 -2.32 8.07 -9.20
CA ALA A 116 -2.01 6.65 -9.36
C ALA A 116 -1.02 6.15 -8.28
N ARG A 117 -0.04 6.97 -7.90
CA ARG A 117 0.93 6.65 -6.84
C ARG A 117 0.29 6.67 -5.46
N VAL A 118 -0.53 7.67 -5.13
CA VAL A 118 -1.30 7.74 -3.89
C VAL A 118 -2.17 6.49 -3.74
N ARG A 119 -2.94 6.13 -4.78
CA ARG A 119 -3.73 4.88 -4.78
C ARG A 119 -2.88 3.63 -4.60
N THR A 120 -1.66 3.63 -5.13
CA THR A 120 -0.73 2.49 -4.99
C THR A 120 -0.22 2.36 -3.57
N GLN A 121 0.15 3.47 -2.91
CA GLN A 121 0.58 3.44 -1.52
C GLN A 121 -0.58 3.10 -0.58
N LEU A 122 -1.75 3.68 -0.79
CA LEU A 122 -2.96 3.34 -0.03
C LEU A 122 -3.31 1.86 -0.11
N ARG A 123 -3.15 1.21 -1.27
CA ARG A 123 -3.34 -0.25 -1.39
C ARG A 123 -2.31 -1.06 -0.59
N ARG A 124 -1.15 -0.50 -0.27
CA ARG A 124 -0.14 -1.14 0.58
C ARG A 124 -0.51 -1.06 2.06
N VAL A 125 -1.06 0.08 2.49
CA VAL A 125 -1.44 0.37 3.89
C VAL A 125 -2.87 -0.08 4.16
N ARG A 126 -3.75 0.21 3.22
CA ARG A 126 -5.13 -0.27 3.18
C ARG A 126 -5.29 -1.11 1.91
N PRO A 127 -5.05 -2.42 1.93
CA PRO A 127 -5.53 -3.30 0.88
C PRO A 127 -6.98 -2.92 0.59
N ALA A 128 -7.44 -3.00 -0.67
CA ALA A 128 -8.77 -2.54 -1.12
C ALA A 128 -9.98 -3.10 -0.33
N SER A 129 -9.71 -3.81 0.72
CA SER A 129 -10.55 -4.49 1.69
C SER A 129 -10.59 -3.86 3.08
N VAL A 130 -10.10 -2.62 3.31
CA VAL A 130 -10.29 -1.99 4.62
C VAL A 130 -11.78 -1.74 4.85
N GLY A 131 -12.33 -2.47 5.80
CA GLY A 131 -13.76 -2.55 6.04
C GLY A 131 -14.53 -3.53 5.15
N GLN A 132 -13.88 -4.24 4.20
CA GLN A 132 -14.51 -5.32 3.46
C GLN A 132 -14.17 -6.68 4.06
N VAL A 133 -15.20 -7.36 4.50
CA VAL A 133 -15.16 -8.80 4.73
C VAL A 133 -15.23 -9.45 3.34
N LEU A 134 -14.11 -10.02 2.87
CA LEU A 134 -14.11 -10.81 1.65
C LEU A 134 -14.62 -12.20 1.97
N THR A 135 -15.55 -12.68 1.16
CA THR A 135 -16.11 -14.02 1.30
C THR A 135 -15.94 -14.80 0.00
N TYR A 136 -15.52 -16.03 0.12
CA TYR A 136 -15.46 -16.98 -0.98
C TYR A 136 -15.76 -18.37 -0.47
N ASP A 137 -16.91 -18.95 -0.89
CA ASP A 137 -17.43 -20.22 -0.39
C ASP A 137 -17.49 -20.19 1.16
N ASP A 138 -16.79 -21.07 1.83
CA ASP A 138 -16.71 -21.18 3.30
C ASP A 138 -15.55 -20.34 3.92
N ILE A 139 -14.82 -19.58 3.11
CA ILE A 139 -13.70 -18.74 3.55
C ILE A 139 -14.18 -17.30 3.75
N VAL A 140 -13.89 -16.76 4.94
CA VAL A 140 -14.13 -15.36 5.29
C VAL A 140 -12.81 -14.72 5.68
N LEU A 141 -12.45 -13.63 5.02
CA LEU A 141 -11.28 -12.81 5.33
C LEU A 141 -11.76 -11.44 5.76
N ASP A 142 -11.53 -11.12 7.01
CA ASP A 142 -11.76 -9.80 7.59
C ASP A 142 -10.44 -9.02 7.56
N ALA A 143 -10.38 -8.03 6.69
CA ALA A 143 -9.18 -7.24 6.52
C ALA A 143 -8.97 -6.20 7.62
N GLU A 144 -10.01 -5.81 8.34
CA GLU A 144 -9.91 -4.88 9.45
C GLU A 144 -9.24 -5.54 10.67
N THR A 145 -9.66 -6.78 10.97
CA THR A 145 -9.11 -7.53 12.11
C THR A 145 -7.95 -8.45 11.72
N HIS A 146 -7.57 -8.51 10.44
CA HIS A 146 -6.57 -9.45 9.90
C HIS A 146 -6.87 -10.91 10.21
N ARG A 147 -8.15 -11.24 10.34
CA ARG A 147 -8.61 -12.59 10.63
C ARG A 147 -9.09 -13.30 9.37
N VAL A 148 -8.73 -14.56 9.29
CA VAL A 148 -9.25 -15.45 8.25
C VAL A 148 -9.90 -16.64 8.95
N THR A 149 -11.10 -16.98 8.51
CA THR A 149 -11.79 -18.19 8.97
C THR A 149 -12.19 -19.04 7.76
N ARG A 150 -12.30 -20.34 7.96
CA ARG A 150 -12.89 -21.29 7.02
C ARG A 150 -13.88 -22.18 7.75
N ALA A 151 -15.12 -22.25 7.29
CA ALA A 151 -16.21 -22.93 8.00
C ALA A 151 -16.25 -22.52 9.49
N GLU A 152 -16.19 -21.18 9.74
CA GLU A 152 -16.17 -20.54 11.06
C GLU A 152 -14.93 -20.82 11.93
N LYS A 153 -14.00 -21.68 11.49
CA LYS A 153 -12.77 -21.97 12.21
C LYS A 153 -11.65 -21.02 11.82
N PRO A 154 -10.90 -20.45 12.80
CA PRO A 154 -9.83 -19.52 12.50
C PRO A 154 -8.66 -20.21 11.81
N LEU A 155 -8.15 -19.59 10.74
CA LEU A 155 -6.94 -20.01 10.02
C LEU A 155 -5.76 -19.10 10.42
N LYS A 156 -4.60 -19.73 10.67
CA LYS A 156 -3.35 -19.01 10.93
C LYS A 156 -2.52 -18.95 9.64
N LEU A 157 -2.55 -17.81 8.98
CA LEU A 157 -1.75 -17.52 7.78
C LEU A 157 -0.50 -16.71 8.14
N GLY A 158 0.60 -17.00 7.45
CA GLY A 158 1.75 -16.09 7.44
C GLY A 158 1.43 -14.81 6.65
N PRO A 159 2.23 -13.73 6.81
CA PRO A 159 1.96 -12.44 6.13
C PRO A 159 1.89 -12.56 4.61
N THR A 160 2.68 -13.42 4.02
CA THR A 160 2.72 -13.64 2.56
C THR A 160 1.51 -14.45 2.08
N GLU A 161 1.15 -15.52 2.81
CA GLU A 161 -0.04 -16.35 2.52
C GLU A 161 -1.32 -15.53 2.66
N TYR A 162 -1.38 -14.64 3.65
CA TYR A 162 -2.50 -13.70 3.84
C TYR A 162 -2.65 -12.78 2.62
N ARG A 163 -1.57 -12.15 2.14
CA ARG A 163 -1.58 -11.28 0.95
C ARG A 163 -1.97 -12.03 -0.32
N LEU A 164 -1.50 -13.27 -0.48
CA LEU A 164 -1.88 -14.13 -1.60
C LEU A 164 -3.39 -14.42 -1.58
N LEU A 165 -3.92 -14.83 -0.42
CA LEU A 165 -5.34 -15.11 -0.26
C LEU A 165 -6.19 -13.86 -0.54
N THR A 166 -5.83 -12.72 0.02
CA THR A 166 -6.48 -11.43 -0.25
C THR A 166 -6.51 -11.14 -1.75
N THR A 167 -5.35 -11.29 -2.43
CA THR A 167 -5.23 -11.06 -3.88
C THR A 167 -6.18 -11.96 -4.69
N PHE A 168 -6.30 -13.22 -4.31
CA PHE A 168 -7.21 -14.16 -4.95
C PHE A 168 -8.68 -13.82 -4.66
N MET A 169 -9.02 -13.51 -3.41
CA MET A 169 -10.40 -13.22 -2.98
C MET A 169 -10.92 -11.87 -3.49
N GLU A 170 -10.06 -10.90 -3.80
CA GLU A 170 -10.47 -9.64 -4.46
C GLU A 170 -11.03 -9.87 -5.87
N LYS A 171 -10.58 -10.90 -6.56
CA LYS A 171 -11.02 -11.25 -7.92
C LYS A 171 -11.09 -12.77 -8.11
N PRO A 172 -12.10 -13.44 -7.54
CA PRO A 172 -12.30 -14.86 -7.72
C PRO A 172 -12.41 -15.22 -9.22
N GLY A 173 -11.91 -16.39 -9.60
CA GLY A 173 -11.90 -16.87 -10.98
C GLY A 173 -10.81 -16.25 -11.87
N ARG A 174 -10.23 -15.11 -11.50
CA ARG A 174 -9.13 -14.51 -12.27
C ARG A 174 -7.87 -15.36 -12.19
N VAL A 175 -7.28 -15.65 -13.35
CA VAL A 175 -5.97 -16.30 -13.44
C VAL A 175 -4.88 -15.23 -13.24
N TRP A 176 -4.03 -15.44 -12.25
CA TRP A 176 -2.88 -14.62 -11.93
C TRP A 176 -1.60 -15.34 -12.36
N SER A 177 -0.78 -14.71 -13.22
CA SER A 177 0.54 -15.27 -13.52
C SER A 177 1.47 -15.19 -12.30
N ARG A 178 2.57 -15.95 -12.32
CA ARG A 178 3.56 -15.92 -11.24
C ARG A 178 4.18 -14.54 -11.09
N GLU A 179 4.49 -13.89 -12.21
CA GLU A 179 5.04 -12.54 -12.25
C GLU A 179 4.04 -11.53 -11.64
N MET A 180 2.76 -11.61 -12.03
CA MET A 180 1.72 -10.74 -11.48
C MET A 180 1.54 -10.94 -9.98
N LEU A 181 1.61 -12.18 -9.48
CA LEU A 181 1.53 -12.47 -8.05
C LEU A 181 2.78 -11.98 -7.33
N LEU A 182 3.96 -12.16 -7.94
CA LEU A 182 5.22 -11.66 -7.39
C LEU A 182 5.16 -10.15 -7.20
N ASP A 183 4.84 -9.40 -8.27
CA ASP A 183 4.72 -7.94 -8.24
C ASP A 183 3.71 -7.46 -7.19
N ARG A 184 2.57 -8.15 -7.07
CA ARG A 184 1.49 -7.71 -6.19
C ARG A 184 1.74 -8.03 -4.72
N VAL A 185 2.34 -9.18 -4.41
CA VAL A 185 2.52 -9.68 -3.05
C VAL A 185 3.86 -9.29 -2.45
N TRP A 186 4.92 -9.26 -3.27
CA TRP A 186 6.28 -8.92 -2.82
C TRP A 186 6.73 -7.52 -3.23
N GLY A 187 6.17 -6.96 -4.32
CA GLY A 187 6.55 -5.67 -4.88
C GLY A 187 7.52 -5.80 -6.06
N ARG A 188 7.63 -4.72 -6.84
CA ARG A 188 8.41 -4.73 -8.11
C ARG A 188 9.93 -4.70 -7.93
N ASP A 189 10.41 -4.28 -6.77
CA ASP A 189 11.83 -4.05 -6.52
C ASP A 189 12.54 -5.23 -5.82
N ILE A 190 11.87 -6.36 -5.70
CA ILE A 190 12.42 -7.55 -5.04
C ILE A 190 12.83 -8.57 -6.10
N TYR A 191 14.12 -8.76 -6.26
CA TYR A 191 14.71 -9.83 -7.09
C TYR A 191 14.51 -11.20 -6.42
N VAL A 192 13.30 -11.72 -6.49
CA VAL A 192 12.96 -13.06 -5.98
C VAL A 192 12.50 -13.92 -7.16
N ASP A 193 12.98 -15.16 -7.22
CA ASP A 193 12.58 -16.13 -8.25
C ASP A 193 11.06 -16.37 -8.19
N THR A 194 10.42 -16.43 -9.34
CA THR A 194 8.99 -16.74 -9.50
C THR A 194 8.58 -18.06 -8.83
N ARG A 195 9.52 -19.00 -8.64
CA ARG A 195 9.34 -20.22 -7.87
C ARG A 195 8.95 -19.99 -6.41
N THR A 196 9.29 -18.82 -5.86
CA THR A 196 8.86 -18.44 -4.50
C THR A 196 7.35 -18.38 -4.39
N VAL A 197 6.67 -17.95 -5.46
CA VAL A 197 5.21 -17.96 -5.54
C VAL A 197 4.66 -19.38 -5.35
N ASP A 198 5.26 -20.37 -6.01
CA ASP A 198 4.82 -21.77 -5.94
C ASP A 198 4.92 -22.32 -4.50
N VAL A 199 6.00 -21.98 -3.79
CA VAL A 199 6.20 -22.39 -2.40
C VAL A 199 5.12 -21.80 -1.50
N HIS A 200 4.84 -20.49 -1.62
CA HIS A 200 3.85 -19.81 -0.78
C HIS A 200 2.41 -20.21 -1.14
N VAL A 201 2.11 -20.45 -2.41
CA VAL A 201 0.82 -21.05 -2.82
C VAL A 201 0.66 -22.45 -2.23
N GLY A 202 1.73 -23.26 -2.23
CA GLY A 202 1.72 -24.58 -1.58
C GLY A 202 1.44 -24.50 -0.07
N ARG A 203 2.05 -23.54 0.62
CA ARG A 203 1.81 -23.27 2.06
C ARG A 203 0.38 -22.79 2.30
N LEU A 204 -0.11 -21.87 1.47
CA LEU A 204 -1.49 -21.38 1.55
C LEU A 204 -2.49 -22.53 1.40
N ARG A 205 -2.33 -23.38 0.38
CA ARG A 205 -3.16 -24.57 0.18
C ARG A 205 -3.18 -25.49 1.39
N LYS A 206 -1.99 -25.76 1.95
CA LYS A 206 -1.87 -26.61 3.15
C LYS A 206 -2.68 -26.07 4.32
N VAL A 207 -2.67 -24.75 4.55
CA VAL A 207 -3.46 -24.13 5.62
C VAL A 207 -4.95 -24.18 5.27
N LEU A 208 -5.32 -23.87 4.03
CA LEU A 208 -6.71 -23.88 3.60
C LEU A 208 -7.34 -25.29 3.69
N THR A 209 -6.57 -26.34 3.48
CA THR A 209 -7.07 -27.73 3.46
C THR A 209 -6.83 -28.51 4.77
N GLN A 210 -6.26 -27.90 5.80
CA GLN A 210 -5.84 -28.60 7.04
C GLN A 210 -6.96 -29.35 7.75
N ASP A 211 -8.21 -28.88 7.65
CA ASP A 211 -9.39 -29.49 8.29
C ASP A 211 -10.21 -30.35 7.31
N GLY A 212 -9.61 -30.79 6.19
CA GLY A 212 -10.26 -31.68 5.21
C GLY A 212 -11.12 -30.96 4.19
N GLY A 213 -11.09 -29.62 4.13
CA GLY A 213 -11.78 -28.85 3.09
C GLY A 213 -11.16 -29.05 1.70
N SER A 214 -11.95 -28.81 0.64
CA SER A 214 -11.46 -28.80 -0.74
C SER A 214 -10.41 -27.71 -0.96
N ASP A 215 -9.45 -27.92 -1.87
CA ASP A 215 -8.50 -26.88 -2.26
C ASP A 215 -9.18 -25.85 -3.18
N PRO A 216 -9.38 -24.60 -2.72
CA PRO A 216 -10.04 -23.58 -3.53
C PRO A 216 -9.10 -22.92 -4.55
N VAL A 217 -7.78 -23.12 -4.41
CA VAL A 217 -6.78 -22.54 -5.30
C VAL A 217 -6.42 -23.52 -6.40
N ARG A 218 -6.91 -23.30 -7.61
CA ARG A 218 -6.56 -24.13 -8.75
C ARG A 218 -5.27 -23.67 -9.44
N THR A 219 -4.53 -24.63 -10.01
CA THR A 219 -3.40 -24.35 -10.88
C THR A 219 -3.85 -24.34 -12.33
N VAL A 220 -3.60 -23.24 -13.04
CA VAL A 220 -3.81 -23.15 -14.48
C VAL A 220 -2.47 -23.38 -15.16
N ARG A 221 -2.30 -24.59 -15.76
CA ARG A 221 -1.03 -25.01 -16.36
C ARG A 221 -0.56 -23.97 -17.39
N GLY A 222 0.71 -23.56 -17.29
CA GLY A 222 1.31 -22.57 -18.18
C GLY A 222 0.87 -21.11 -17.97
N ALA A 223 -0.15 -20.86 -17.12
CA ALA A 223 -0.69 -19.52 -16.90
C ALA A 223 -0.53 -19.00 -15.47
N GLY A 224 -0.65 -19.86 -14.44
CA GLY A 224 -0.51 -19.45 -13.04
C GLY A 224 -1.55 -20.05 -12.11
N TYR A 225 -2.16 -19.23 -11.26
CA TYR A 225 -3.08 -19.65 -10.20
C TYR A 225 -4.36 -18.82 -10.20
N ALA A 226 -5.46 -19.43 -9.75
CA ALA A 226 -6.74 -18.76 -9.56
C ALA A 226 -7.46 -19.33 -8.34
N LEU A 227 -8.37 -18.54 -7.75
CA LEU A 227 -9.34 -19.01 -6.77
C LEU A 227 -10.62 -19.44 -7.52
N GLY A 228 -11.05 -20.67 -7.38
CA GLY A 228 -12.24 -21.18 -8.07
C GLY A 228 -12.02 -22.30 -9.04
#